data_389fd03644b0c12d8f5f74487c39e9b1
#
_entry.id   389fd03644b0c12d8f5f74487c39e9b1
#
_cell.length_a   1.000
_cell.length_b   1.000
_cell.length_c   1.000
_cell.angle_alpha   90.00
_cell.angle_beta   90.00
_cell.angle_gamma   90.00
#
_symmetry.space_group_name_H-M   'P 1'
#
loop_
_entity.id
_entity.type
_entity.pdbx_description
1 polymer ?
#
loop_
_entity_poly.entity_id
_entity_poly.type
_entity_poly.pdbx_seq_one_letter_code
_entity_poly.pdbx_strand_id
1 'polypeptide(L)'
;MSTIKGEVAAFIADHQVDNFVMTPVTMREISLRTAQEQMLPKVEMERIVDGVLEGCPVYPVPVRVYIPDTSRPLPVLIYYHGGGFVIDTVSVYDPVCRRIAKATDHIVISPEYRLAPENPYPAAYDDALAVAQNALAFLTAKGIAYEKDVTLCGDSAGGCMAAFVSQRLQHDKDFPLRHQILIYPLLDFTGSFPSCRENCCPATGFTAAKMEWYFNQFFRGRDEKRAASPLFGPLSPSMPATFVITTSFCPF
;
A
#
# COMPACT_ATOMS: atom_id res chain seq x y z
N MET A 1 25.40 -7.92 15.72
CA MET A 1 24.63 -8.07 14.45
C MET A 1 23.49 -9.03 14.72
N SER A 2 22.23 -8.63 14.49
CA SER A 2 21.11 -9.57 14.58
C SER A 2 21.18 -10.53 13.38
N THR A 3 21.01 -11.81 13.62
CA THR A 3 20.95 -12.83 12.58
C THR A 3 19.51 -13.08 12.17
N ILE A 4 19.28 -13.27 10.87
CA ILE A 4 17.98 -13.70 10.36
C ILE A 4 17.62 -15.04 11.04
N LYS A 5 16.42 -15.16 11.59
CA LYS A 5 15.96 -16.41 12.19
C LYS A 5 15.99 -17.53 11.16
N GLY A 6 16.37 -18.74 11.55
CA GLY A 6 16.51 -19.88 10.64
C GLY A 6 15.26 -20.18 9.82
N GLU A 7 14.06 -20.01 10.38
CA GLU A 7 12.79 -20.17 9.68
C GLU A 7 12.61 -19.15 8.53
N VAL A 8 13.02 -17.90 8.74
CA VAL A 8 12.95 -16.86 7.71
C VAL A 8 13.98 -17.11 6.61
N ALA A 9 15.21 -17.55 7.00
CA ALA A 9 16.24 -17.92 6.03
C ALA A 9 15.83 -19.13 5.18
N ALA A 10 15.19 -20.13 5.78
CA ALA A 10 14.64 -21.28 5.07
C ALA A 10 13.52 -20.86 4.11
N PHE A 11 12.59 -20.01 4.55
CA PHE A 11 11.54 -19.48 3.70
C PHE A 11 12.11 -18.72 2.50
N ILE A 12 13.10 -17.85 2.71
CA ILE A 12 13.75 -17.09 1.63
C ILE A 12 14.43 -18.05 0.64
N ALA A 13 15.13 -19.08 1.12
CA ALA A 13 15.80 -20.06 0.27
C ALA A 13 14.81 -20.88 -0.58
N ASP A 14 13.69 -21.28 0.01
CA ASP A 14 12.65 -22.07 -0.67
C ASP A 14 11.87 -21.26 -1.71
N HIS A 15 11.82 -19.93 -1.55
CA HIS A 15 11.12 -19.01 -2.44
C HIS A 15 12.05 -18.20 -3.36
N GLN A 16 13.33 -18.53 -3.43
CA GLN A 16 14.23 -18.00 -4.46
C GLN A 16 13.85 -18.61 -5.80
N VAL A 17 13.21 -17.79 -6.62
CA VAL A 17 12.90 -18.17 -8.01
C VAL A 17 14.13 -17.90 -8.85
N ASP A 18 14.97 -18.94 -9.01
CA ASP A 18 16.15 -18.88 -9.86
C ASP A 18 15.76 -18.86 -11.34
N ASN A 19 16.40 -17.94 -12.10
CA ASN A 19 16.42 -17.90 -13.57
C ASN A 19 15.12 -17.52 -14.32
N PHE A 20 14.29 -16.60 -13.79
CA PHE A 20 13.24 -16.02 -14.61
C PHE A 20 13.57 -14.58 -15.03
N VAL A 21 13.09 -14.17 -16.19
CA VAL A 21 13.20 -12.78 -16.64
C VAL A 21 12.15 -11.95 -15.90
N MET A 22 12.60 -10.99 -15.10
CA MET A 22 11.69 -10.05 -14.42
C MET A 22 11.02 -9.13 -15.45
N THR A 23 9.79 -9.43 -15.79
CA THR A 23 8.89 -8.52 -16.51
C THR A 23 7.69 -8.19 -15.63
N PRO A 24 6.98 -7.08 -15.86
CA PRO A 24 5.75 -6.79 -15.12
C PRO A 24 4.74 -7.94 -15.17
N VAL A 25 4.59 -8.58 -16.31
CA VAL A 25 3.69 -9.73 -16.50
C VAL A 25 4.10 -10.91 -15.64
N THR A 26 5.36 -11.37 -15.75
CA THR A 26 5.84 -12.52 -14.97
C THR A 26 5.79 -12.25 -13.46
N MET A 27 6.10 -11.03 -13.03
CA MET A 27 6.05 -10.65 -11.61
C MET A 27 4.62 -10.65 -11.07
N ARG A 28 3.65 -10.16 -11.84
CA ARG A 28 2.21 -10.19 -11.49
C ARG A 28 1.68 -11.61 -11.41
N GLU A 29 2.06 -12.47 -12.36
CA GLU A 29 1.69 -13.90 -12.36
C GLU A 29 2.26 -14.64 -11.14
N ILE A 30 3.53 -14.40 -10.81
CA ILE A 30 4.17 -14.98 -9.63
C ILE A 30 3.46 -14.53 -8.36
N SER A 31 3.19 -13.23 -8.21
CA SER A 31 2.49 -12.69 -7.05
C SER A 31 1.11 -13.33 -6.87
N LEU A 32 0.32 -13.38 -7.93
CA LEU A 32 -1.01 -14.00 -7.91
C LEU A 32 -0.94 -15.48 -7.53
N ARG A 33 -0.02 -16.22 -8.12
CA ARG A 33 0.19 -17.66 -7.82
C ARG A 33 0.59 -17.84 -6.35
N THR A 34 1.56 -17.08 -5.86
CA THR A 34 2.00 -17.14 -4.47
C THR A 34 0.85 -16.85 -3.50
N ALA A 35 0.04 -15.84 -3.81
CA ALA A 35 -1.14 -15.53 -3.00
C ALA A 35 -2.17 -16.68 -2.99
N GLN A 36 -2.33 -17.40 -4.10
CA GLN A 36 -3.22 -18.57 -4.20
C GLN A 36 -2.67 -19.78 -3.45
N GLU A 37 -1.36 -20.02 -3.51
CA GLU A 37 -0.69 -21.13 -2.80
C GLU A 37 -0.65 -20.93 -1.30
N GLN A 38 -0.50 -19.68 -0.85
CA GLN A 38 -0.43 -19.31 0.55
C GLN A 38 -1.80 -18.91 1.13
N MET A 39 -2.88 -19.44 0.57
CA MET A 39 -4.26 -19.07 0.96
C MET A 39 -4.46 -19.18 2.49
N LEU A 40 -4.54 -18.02 3.13
CA LEU A 40 -4.97 -17.92 4.50
C LEU A 40 -6.49 -18.21 4.60
N PRO A 41 -6.98 -18.83 5.69
CA PRO A 41 -8.40 -19.04 5.87
C PRO A 41 -9.19 -17.76 5.66
N LYS A 42 -10.26 -17.84 4.87
CA LYS A 42 -11.11 -16.68 4.55
C LYS A 42 -11.80 -16.17 5.81
N VAL A 43 -11.68 -14.88 6.07
CA VAL A 43 -12.42 -14.19 7.12
C VAL A 43 -13.71 -13.64 6.50
N GLU A 44 -14.86 -14.05 7.04
CA GLU A 44 -16.15 -13.59 6.55
C GLU A 44 -16.41 -12.13 6.96
N MET A 45 -16.95 -11.38 5.99
CA MET A 45 -17.43 -10.01 6.17
C MET A 45 -18.95 -10.02 6.14
N GLU A 46 -19.58 -9.15 6.89
CA GLU A 46 -21.02 -9.01 6.84
C GLU A 46 -21.46 -8.45 5.48
N ARG A 47 -20.68 -7.52 4.91
CA ARG A 47 -20.93 -7.00 3.58
C ARG A 47 -19.62 -6.67 2.86
N ILE A 48 -19.57 -6.97 1.56
CA ILE A 48 -18.51 -6.50 0.64
C ILE A 48 -19.21 -5.75 -0.48
N VAL A 49 -18.63 -4.62 -0.87
CA VAL A 49 -19.14 -3.77 -1.95
C VAL A 49 -18.01 -3.47 -2.91
N ASP A 50 -18.13 -3.92 -4.14
CA ASP A 50 -17.28 -3.46 -5.24
C ASP A 50 -17.92 -2.23 -5.89
N GLY A 51 -17.10 -1.27 -6.30
CA GLY A 51 -17.58 -0.07 -6.95
C GLY A 51 -16.46 0.70 -7.61
N VAL A 52 -16.83 1.84 -8.17
CA VAL A 52 -15.90 2.76 -8.82
C VAL A 52 -16.06 4.12 -8.16
N LEU A 53 -14.97 4.71 -7.72
CA LEU A 53 -14.91 6.08 -7.23
C LEU A 53 -14.87 7.01 -8.45
N GLU A 54 -16.00 7.63 -8.70
CA GLU A 54 -16.14 8.69 -9.71
C GLU A 54 -15.70 10.02 -9.09
N GLY A 55 -15.29 10.98 -9.91
CA GLY A 55 -14.78 12.28 -9.43
C GLY A 55 -13.27 12.37 -9.32
N CYS A 56 -12.56 11.27 -9.61
CA CYS A 56 -11.12 11.31 -9.84
C CYS A 56 -10.88 12.00 -11.20
N PRO A 57 -10.11 13.10 -11.26
CA PRO A 57 -10.05 13.94 -12.47
C PRO A 57 -9.55 13.23 -13.73
N VAL A 58 -8.79 12.15 -13.55
CA VAL A 58 -8.07 11.47 -14.64
C VAL A 58 -8.51 10.03 -14.85
N TYR A 59 -8.92 9.35 -13.77
CA TYR A 59 -9.22 7.91 -13.81
C TYR A 59 -10.25 7.54 -12.74
N PRO A 60 -11.38 6.94 -13.11
CA PRO A 60 -12.32 6.37 -12.15
C PRO A 60 -11.66 5.16 -11.46
N VAL A 61 -11.37 5.25 -10.16
CA VAL A 61 -10.64 4.21 -9.45
C VAL A 61 -11.58 3.13 -8.93
N PRO A 62 -11.43 1.87 -9.37
CA PRO A 62 -12.17 0.76 -8.78
C PRO A 62 -11.78 0.58 -7.32
N VAL A 63 -12.74 0.25 -6.47
CA VAL A 63 -12.52 0.01 -5.05
C VAL A 63 -13.31 -1.20 -4.57
N ARG A 64 -12.75 -1.92 -3.60
CA ARG A 64 -13.47 -2.90 -2.80
C ARG A 64 -13.58 -2.42 -1.36
N VAL A 65 -14.80 -2.48 -0.82
CA VAL A 65 -15.12 -2.07 0.54
C VAL A 65 -15.48 -3.29 1.37
N TYR A 66 -14.82 -3.46 2.49
CA TYR A 66 -15.04 -4.55 3.45
C TYR A 66 -15.71 -3.99 4.70
N ILE A 67 -16.89 -4.51 5.05
CA ILE A 67 -17.68 -4.06 6.18
C ILE A 67 -17.85 -5.24 7.14
N PRO A 68 -17.16 -5.22 8.29
CA PRO A 68 -17.18 -6.33 9.24
C PRO A 68 -18.46 -6.39 10.07
N ASP A 69 -19.16 -5.27 10.21
CA ASP A 69 -20.41 -5.12 10.97
C ASP A 69 -21.27 -4.01 10.33
N THR A 70 -22.52 -4.28 10.04
CA THR A 70 -23.46 -3.31 9.47
C THR A 70 -24.49 -2.77 10.50
N SER A 71 -24.42 -3.23 11.74
CA SER A 71 -25.38 -2.86 12.80
C SER A 71 -25.15 -1.45 13.35
N ARG A 72 -23.98 -0.86 13.11
CA ARG A 72 -23.58 0.48 13.57
C ARG A 72 -22.62 1.17 12.60
N PRO A 73 -22.50 2.50 12.66
CA PRO A 73 -21.41 3.20 11.99
C PRO A 73 -20.03 2.72 12.49
N LEU A 74 -19.06 2.61 11.60
CA LEU A 74 -17.69 2.22 11.91
C LEU A 74 -16.71 3.28 11.38
N PRO A 75 -15.53 3.43 12.01
CA PRO A 75 -14.46 4.23 11.45
C PRO A 75 -13.96 3.66 10.11
N VAL A 76 -13.32 4.49 9.30
CA VAL A 76 -12.90 4.15 7.94
C VAL A 76 -11.39 3.99 7.86
N LEU A 77 -10.92 2.92 7.26
CA LEU A 77 -9.52 2.70 6.96
C LEU A 77 -9.34 2.54 5.45
N ILE A 78 -8.53 3.40 4.84
CA ILE A 78 -8.16 3.28 3.42
C ILE A 78 -6.84 2.53 3.38
N TYR A 79 -6.84 1.35 2.74
CA TYR A 79 -5.69 0.48 2.65
C TYR A 79 -5.12 0.48 1.23
N TYR A 80 -3.94 1.04 1.07
CA TYR A 80 -3.18 0.98 -0.17
C TYR A 80 -2.26 -0.24 -0.13
N HIS A 81 -2.42 -1.17 -1.07
CA HIS A 81 -1.61 -2.38 -1.12
C HIS A 81 -0.16 -2.09 -1.57
N GLY A 82 0.76 -2.98 -1.22
CA GLY A 82 2.15 -2.95 -1.64
C GLY A 82 2.35 -3.35 -3.11
N GLY A 83 3.55 -3.87 -3.43
CA GLY A 83 3.85 -4.37 -4.78
C GLY A 83 4.69 -3.42 -5.64
N GLY A 84 5.40 -2.46 -5.03
CA GLY A 84 6.35 -1.58 -5.73
C GLY A 84 5.74 -0.73 -6.83
N PHE A 85 4.44 -0.44 -6.77
CA PHE A 85 3.63 0.25 -7.80
C PHE A 85 3.52 -0.50 -9.13
N VAL A 86 3.95 -1.76 -9.21
CA VAL A 86 4.05 -2.55 -10.45
C VAL A 86 3.23 -3.81 -10.41
N ILE A 87 3.12 -4.43 -9.24
CA ILE A 87 2.45 -5.72 -9.06
C ILE A 87 1.35 -5.61 -8.01
N ASP A 88 0.66 -6.72 -7.83
CA ASP A 88 -0.44 -6.90 -6.88
C ASP A 88 -1.75 -6.22 -7.29
N THR A 89 -2.80 -6.59 -6.59
CA THR A 89 -4.17 -6.15 -6.86
C THR A 89 -5.00 -6.20 -5.57
N VAL A 90 -6.16 -5.58 -5.59
CA VAL A 90 -7.17 -5.72 -4.54
C VAL A 90 -7.51 -7.20 -4.27
N SER A 91 -7.51 -8.04 -5.31
CA SER A 91 -7.81 -9.48 -5.15
C SER A 91 -6.71 -10.25 -4.43
N VAL A 92 -5.44 -9.91 -4.66
CA VAL A 92 -4.28 -10.48 -3.92
C VAL A 92 -4.35 -10.09 -2.44
N TYR A 93 -4.74 -8.86 -2.16
CA TYR A 93 -4.84 -8.33 -0.79
C TYR A 93 -6.18 -8.56 -0.11
N ASP A 94 -7.16 -9.22 -0.75
CA ASP A 94 -8.47 -9.52 -0.16
C ASP A 94 -8.37 -10.21 1.22
N PRO A 95 -7.53 -11.24 1.42
CA PRO A 95 -7.39 -11.87 2.73
C PRO A 95 -6.80 -10.95 3.81
N VAL A 96 -5.93 -10.03 3.43
CA VAL A 96 -5.32 -9.04 4.34
C VAL A 96 -6.36 -8.01 4.76
N CYS A 97 -7.06 -7.40 3.79
CA CYS A 97 -8.09 -6.39 4.05
C CYS A 97 -9.23 -6.92 4.93
N ARG A 98 -9.68 -8.16 4.71
CA ARG A 98 -10.68 -8.83 5.56
C ARG A 98 -10.21 -8.95 7.01
N ARG A 99 -8.96 -9.37 7.23
CA ARG A 99 -8.37 -9.48 8.56
C ARG A 99 -8.25 -8.14 9.25
N ILE A 100 -7.78 -7.13 8.53
CA ILE A 100 -7.68 -5.77 9.06
C ILE A 100 -9.08 -5.29 9.45
N ALA A 101 -10.06 -5.37 8.55
CA ALA A 101 -11.44 -4.94 8.83
C ALA A 101 -11.98 -5.61 10.09
N LYS A 102 -11.84 -6.93 10.21
CA LYS A 102 -12.37 -7.69 11.35
C LYS A 102 -11.63 -7.44 12.65
N ALA A 103 -10.29 -7.32 12.58
CA ALA A 103 -9.45 -7.15 13.77
C ALA A 103 -9.52 -5.73 14.35
N THR A 104 -9.75 -4.73 13.50
CA THR A 104 -9.76 -3.32 13.90
C THR A 104 -11.15 -2.72 13.98
N ASP A 105 -12.16 -3.46 13.55
CA ASP A 105 -13.56 -3.02 13.50
C ASP A 105 -13.75 -1.74 12.67
N HIS A 106 -13.08 -1.70 11.50
CA HIS A 106 -13.15 -0.60 10.54
C HIS A 106 -13.81 -1.04 9.24
N ILE A 107 -14.48 -0.11 8.58
CA ILE A 107 -14.75 -0.23 7.15
C ILE A 107 -13.41 -0.07 6.43
N VAL A 108 -12.97 -1.10 5.71
CA VAL A 108 -11.72 -1.03 4.93
C VAL A 108 -12.05 -0.77 3.47
N ILE A 109 -11.47 0.28 2.89
CA ILE A 109 -11.56 0.60 1.46
C ILE A 109 -10.21 0.28 0.83
N SER A 110 -10.18 -0.64 -0.13
CA SER A 110 -8.98 -1.03 -0.87
C SER A 110 -9.12 -0.60 -2.33
N PRO A 111 -8.34 0.40 -2.79
CA PRO A 111 -8.37 0.85 -4.18
C PRO A 111 -7.51 -0.01 -5.10
N GLU A 112 -8.00 -0.24 -6.31
CA GLU A 112 -7.26 -0.78 -7.45
C GLU A 112 -6.61 0.38 -8.20
N TYR A 113 -5.56 0.95 -7.64
CA TYR A 113 -4.84 2.08 -8.22
C TYR A 113 -4.04 1.67 -9.46
N ARG A 114 -3.79 2.60 -10.37
CA ARG A 114 -3.06 2.35 -11.61
C ARG A 114 -1.61 1.95 -11.36
N LEU A 115 -1.19 0.88 -12.02
CA LEU A 115 0.15 0.32 -11.90
C LEU A 115 1.08 0.76 -13.03
N ALA A 116 2.35 0.84 -12.73
CA ALA A 116 3.45 0.98 -13.67
C ALA A 116 3.82 -0.40 -14.30
N PRO A 117 4.44 -0.43 -15.46
CA PRO A 117 4.90 0.70 -16.27
C PRO A 117 3.81 1.32 -17.14
N GLU A 118 2.62 0.74 -17.21
CA GLU A 118 1.52 1.25 -18.02
C GLU A 118 1.14 2.66 -17.60
N ASN A 119 1.17 2.92 -16.28
CA ASN A 119 0.87 4.21 -15.67
C ASN A 119 1.97 4.57 -14.66
N PRO A 120 3.09 5.14 -15.13
CA PRO A 120 4.21 5.48 -14.24
C PRO A 120 3.86 6.65 -13.30
N TYR A 121 4.79 7.00 -12.40
CA TYR A 121 4.66 8.16 -11.53
C TYR A 121 4.20 9.41 -12.32
N PRO A 122 3.23 10.18 -11.81
CA PRO A 122 2.62 10.12 -10.48
C PRO A 122 1.27 9.37 -10.41
N ALA A 123 0.87 8.57 -11.42
CA ALA A 123 -0.49 8.04 -11.57
C ALA A 123 -1.04 7.36 -10.31
N ALA A 124 -0.28 6.47 -9.66
CA ALA A 124 -0.71 5.80 -8.43
C ALA A 124 -0.92 6.78 -7.27
N TYR A 125 -0.13 7.84 -7.19
CA TYR A 125 -0.24 8.88 -6.17
C TYR A 125 -1.49 9.73 -6.37
N ASP A 126 -1.78 10.08 -7.62
CA ASP A 126 -2.98 10.83 -7.98
C ASP A 126 -4.24 10.02 -7.65
N ASP A 127 -4.22 8.72 -7.96
CA ASP A 127 -5.33 7.81 -7.64
C ASP A 127 -5.51 7.68 -6.12
N ALA A 128 -4.42 7.51 -5.37
CA ALA A 128 -4.47 7.37 -3.92
C ALA A 128 -5.05 8.63 -3.24
N LEU A 129 -4.63 9.82 -3.68
CA LEU A 129 -5.17 11.09 -3.17
C LEU A 129 -6.65 11.25 -3.53
N ALA A 130 -7.01 10.98 -4.78
CA ALA A 130 -8.39 11.08 -5.26
C ALA A 130 -9.32 10.10 -4.50
N VAL A 131 -8.86 8.88 -4.22
CA VAL A 131 -9.60 7.92 -3.40
C VAL A 131 -9.84 8.47 -1.99
N ALA A 132 -8.81 8.99 -1.32
CA ALA A 132 -8.97 9.55 0.01
C ALA A 132 -10.01 10.68 0.03
N GLN A 133 -9.91 11.62 -0.91
CA GLN A 133 -10.82 12.77 -0.99
C GLN A 133 -12.27 12.41 -1.27
N ASN A 134 -12.52 11.30 -1.97
CA ASN A 134 -13.86 10.89 -2.40
C ASN A 134 -14.45 9.69 -1.63
N ALA A 135 -13.66 9.05 -0.74
CA ALA A 135 -14.05 7.83 -0.02
C ALA A 135 -15.36 7.98 0.76
N LEU A 136 -15.49 9.03 1.55
CA LEU A 136 -16.68 9.24 2.39
C LEU A 136 -17.94 9.56 1.58
N ALA A 137 -17.81 10.32 0.50
CA ALA A 137 -18.90 10.58 -0.43
C ALA A 137 -19.38 9.29 -1.11
N PHE A 138 -18.42 8.41 -1.48
CA PHE A 138 -18.72 7.09 -2.03
C PHE A 138 -19.50 6.22 -1.03
N LEU A 139 -19.07 6.14 0.23
CA LEU A 139 -19.79 5.38 1.27
C LEU A 139 -21.22 5.92 1.45
N THR A 140 -21.38 7.24 1.48
CA THR A 140 -22.69 7.90 1.56
C THR A 140 -23.58 7.51 0.37
N ALA A 141 -23.07 7.58 -0.84
CA ALA A 141 -23.80 7.22 -2.06
C ALA A 141 -24.20 5.73 -2.10
N LYS A 142 -23.44 4.84 -1.42
CA LYS A 142 -23.74 3.41 -1.28
C LYS A 142 -24.65 3.08 -0.07
N GLY A 143 -25.08 4.08 0.68
CA GLY A 143 -25.90 3.88 1.87
C GLY A 143 -25.17 3.14 3.00
N ILE A 144 -23.84 3.31 3.08
CA ILE A 144 -23.01 2.70 4.12
C ILE A 144 -22.82 3.71 5.23
N ALA A 145 -23.25 3.37 6.45
CA ALA A 145 -23.06 4.21 7.63
C ALA A 145 -21.61 4.14 8.12
N TYR A 146 -21.00 5.28 8.41
CA TYR A 146 -19.61 5.39 8.86
C TYR A 146 -19.44 6.48 9.90
N GLU A 147 -18.36 6.39 10.68
CA GLU A 147 -17.89 7.47 11.55
C GLU A 147 -16.95 8.39 10.76
N LYS A 148 -16.97 9.70 11.10
CA LYS A 148 -16.01 10.68 10.53
C LYS A 148 -14.66 10.56 11.22
N ASP A 149 -14.03 9.40 11.05
CA ASP A 149 -12.71 9.03 11.53
C ASP A 149 -12.03 8.21 10.44
N VAL A 150 -10.97 8.76 9.84
CA VAL A 150 -10.26 8.14 8.72
C VAL A 150 -8.83 7.82 9.12
N THR A 151 -8.44 6.59 8.88
CA THR A 151 -7.07 6.08 8.96
C THR A 151 -6.55 5.77 7.56
N LEU A 152 -5.36 6.24 7.22
CA LEU A 152 -4.65 5.82 6.01
C LEU A 152 -3.64 4.73 6.38
N CYS A 153 -3.66 3.63 5.64
CA CYS A 153 -2.81 2.48 5.91
C CYS A 153 -2.24 1.91 4.60
N GLY A 154 -1.08 1.30 4.69
CA GLY A 154 -0.51 0.56 3.58
C GLY A 154 0.85 -0.02 3.91
N ASP A 155 1.26 -1.00 3.11
CA ASP A 155 2.55 -1.66 3.23
C ASP A 155 3.46 -1.30 2.05
N SER A 156 4.76 -1.18 2.27
CA SER A 156 5.76 -0.93 1.23
C SER A 156 5.40 0.29 0.36
N ALA A 157 5.13 0.10 -0.94
CA ALA A 157 4.63 1.14 -1.85
C ALA A 157 3.29 1.74 -1.37
N GLY A 158 2.42 0.92 -0.79
CA GLY A 158 1.16 1.38 -0.19
C GLY A 158 1.39 2.27 1.04
N GLY A 159 2.36 1.92 1.87
CA GLY A 159 2.79 2.77 2.99
C GLY A 159 3.36 4.11 2.52
N CYS A 160 4.06 4.11 1.39
CA CYS A 160 4.53 5.34 0.73
C CYS A 160 3.35 6.22 0.30
N MET A 161 2.33 5.63 -0.35
CA MET A 161 1.12 6.37 -0.74
C MET A 161 0.35 6.91 0.47
N ALA A 162 0.20 6.12 1.54
CA ALA A 162 -0.44 6.58 2.77
C ALA A 162 0.29 7.80 3.37
N ALA A 163 1.62 7.79 3.40
CA ALA A 163 2.43 8.92 3.86
C ALA A 163 2.27 10.15 2.95
N PHE A 164 2.31 9.97 1.62
CA PHE A 164 2.11 11.04 0.66
C PHE A 164 0.73 11.68 0.80
N VAL A 165 -0.32 10.88 0.87
CA VAL A 165 -1.70 11.38 1.01
C VAL A 165 -1.87 12.12 2.34
N SER A 166 -1.32 11.59 3.43
CA SER A 166 -1.33 12.27 4.73
C SER A 166 -0.67 13.64 4.67
N GLN A 167 0.47 13.76 3.98
CA GLN A 167 1.15 15.05 3.78
C GLN A 167 0.31 16.04 2.96
N ARG A 168 -0.44 15.56 1.99
CA ARG A 168 -1.32 16.40 1.15
C ARG A 168 -2.55 16.88 1.91
N LEU A 169 -3.09 16.05 2.80
CA LEU A 169 -4.34 16.30 3.52
C LEU A 169 -4.14 16.82 4.96
N GLN A 170 -2.90 16.97 5.44
CA GLN A 170 -2.61 17.39 6.83
C GLN A 170 -3.23 18.73 7.24
N HIS A 171 -3.56 19.60 6.30
CA HIS A 171 -4.19 20.90 6.58
C HIS A 171 -5.65 20.97 6.12
N ASP A 172 -6.19 19.90 5.55
CA ASP A 172 -7.58 19.83 5.15
C ASP A 172 -8.46 19.58 6.38
N LYS A 173 -9.16 20.62 6.83
CA LYS A 173 -10.02 20.56 8.03
C LYS A 173 -11.32 19.81 7.79
N ASP A 174 -11.71 19.63 6.55
CA ASP A 174 -12.94 18.94 6.16
C ASP A 174 -12.73 17.43 6.01
N PHE A 175 -11.46 17.00 5.81
CA PHE A 175 -11.10 15.59 5.77
C PHE A 175 -10.72 15.08 7.18
N PRO A 176 -11.47 14.14 7.76
CA PRO A 176 -11.32 13.72 9.16
C PRO A 176 -10.18 12.73 9.34
N LEU A 177 -8.97 13.06 8.88
CA LEU A 177 -7.78 12.22 9.02
C LEU A 177 -7.30 12.19 10.47
N ARG A 178 -7.28 11.01 11.10
CA ARG A 178 -6.85 10.81 12.48
C ARG A 178 -5.52 10.11 12.59
N HIS A 179 -5.33 9.05 11.80
CA HIS A 179 -4.17 8.18 11.92
C HIS A 179 -3.57 7.85 10.56
N GLN A 180 -2.27 7.53 10.56
CA GLN A 180 -1.64 6.79 9.48
C GLN A 180 -0.87 5.60 10.03
N ILE A 181 -0.96 4.46 9.36
CA ILE A 181 -0.26 3.23 9.71
C ILE A 181 0.62 2.84 8.52
N LEU A 182 1.91 2.94 8.72
CA LEU A 182 2.92 2.74 7.68
C LEU A 182 3.66 1.42 7.95
N ILE A 183 3.40 0.42 7.12
CA ILE A 183 3.98 -0.92 7.29
C ILE A 183 5.20 -1.00 6.36
N TYR A 184 6.42 -1.06 6.93
CA TYR A 184 7.70 -1.03 6.20
C TYR A 184 7.67 -0.10 4.96
N PRO A 185 7.28 1.18 5.14
CA PRO A 185 7.02 2.08 4.03
C PRO A 185 8.28 2.42 3.24
N LEU A 186 8.17 2.51 1.92
CA LEU A 186 9.24 3.03 1.07
C LEU A 186 9.16 4.57 1.03
N LEU A 187 9.86 5.26 1.93
CA LEU A 187 9.79 6.72 2.06
C LEU A 187 10.87 7.49 1.29
N ASP A 188 11.91 6.80 0.84
CA ASP A 188 13.05 7.40 0.11
C ASP A 188 13.45 6.58 -1.12
N PHE A 189 13.16 7.12 -2.30
CA PHE A 189 13.58 6.51 -3.58
C PHE A 189 15.00 6.89 -3.99
N THR A 190 15.66 7.78 -3.26
CA THR A 190 17.03 8.21 -3.60
C THR A 190 18.10 7.24 -3.08
N GLY A 191 17.70 6.34 -2.17
CA GLY A 191 18.62 5.38 -1.55
C GLY A 191 19.67 6.05 -0.64
N SER A 192 19.30 7.14 0.02
CA SER A 192 20.22 7.93 0.85
C SER A 192 20.60 7.24 2.15
N PHE A 193 19.82 6.28 2.62
CA PHE A 193 20.07 5.60 3.88
C PHE A 193 21.09 4.46 3.77
N PRO A 194 21.93 4.25 4.80
CA PRO A 194 22.84 3.10 4.86
C PRO A 194 22.11 1.75 4.76
N SER A 195 20.94 1.61 5.39
CA SER A 195 20.11 0.40 5.36
C SER A 195 19.77 -0.07 3.94
N CYS A 196 19.57 0.85 3.00
CA CYS A 196 19.36 0.49 1.60
C CYS A 196 20.52 -0.30 0.99
N ARG A 197 21.76 -0.03 1.42
CA ARG A 197 22.96 -0.72 0.94
C ARG A 197 23.23 -2.00 1.72
N GLU A 198 23.02 -1.97 3.03
CA GLU A 198 23.34 -3.07 3.93
C GLU A 198 22.33 -4.21 3.83
N ASN A 199 21.04 -3.87 3.67
CA ASN A 199 19.94 -4.82 3.71
C ASN A 199 19.40 -5.23 2.33
N CYS A 200 19.77 -4.55 1.25
CA CYS A 200 19.45 -4.98 -0.12
C CYS A 200 20.41 -6.07 -0.59
N CYS A 201 20.26 -7.27 -0.09
CA CYS A 201 21.11 -8.41 -0.40
C CYS A 201 20.30 -9.72 -0.58
N PRO A 202 20.87 -10.76 -1.20
CA PRO A 202 20.15 -12.03 -1.40
C PRO A 202 19.64 -12.66 -0.10
N ALA A 203 20.36 -12.49 1.00
CA ALA A 203 19.98 -13.05 2.30
C ALA A 203 18.67 -12.47 2.87
N THR A 204 18.24 -11.29 2.43
CA THR A 204 16.97 -10.66 2.82
C THR A 204 15.84 -10.93 1.82
N GLY A 205 16.13 -11.60 0.69
CA GLY A 205 15.15 -11.86 -0.38
C GLY A 205 14.84 -10.64 -1.26
N PHE A 206 15.40 -9.45 -0.93
CA PHE A 206 15.19 -8.22 -1.68
C PHE A 206 16.53 -7.58 -2.06
N THR A 207 16.96 -7.75 -3.30
CA THR A 207 18.25 -7.26 -3.79
C THR A 207 18.18 -5.84 -4.33
N ALA A 208 19.33 -5.14 -4.36
CA ALA A 208 19.42 -3.83 -4.99
C ALA A 208 19.01 -3.84 -6.47
N ALA A 209 19.34 -4.91 -7.21
CA ALA A 209 18.93 -5.07 -8.60
C ALA A 209 17.41 -5.19 -8.74
N LYS A 210 16.74 -5.93 -7.84
CA LYS A 210 15.28 -6.05 -7.80
C LYS A 210 14.63 -4.69 -7.47
N MET A 211 15.19 -3.96 -6.52
CA MET A 211 14.72 -2.61 -6.19
C MET A 211 14.85 -1.65 -7.38
N GLU A 212 16.02 -1.66 -8.04
CA GLU A 212 16.26 -0.83 -9.23
C GLU A 212 15.31 -1.19 -10.37
N TRP A 213 15.02 -2.47 -10.54
CA TRP A 213 14.03 -2.92 -11.53
C TRP A 213 12.66 -2.29 -11.29
N TYR A 214 12.14 -2.29 -10.04
CA TYR A 214 10.88 -1.63 -9.70
C TYR A 214 10.95 -0.13 -10.00
N PHE A 215 12.01 0.55 -9.63
CA PHE A 215 12.17 1.98 -9.89
C PHE A 215 12.20 2.31 -11.38
N ASN A 216 12.82 1.46 -12.19
CA ASN A 216 12.85 1.63 -13.65
C ASN A 216 11.49 1.39 -14.32
N GLN A 217 10.57 0.66 -13.68
CA GLN A 217 9.18 0.56 -14.12
C GLN A 217 8.36 1.79 -13.69
N PHE A 218 8.59 2.28 -12.46
CA PHE A 218 7.77 3.32 -11.86
C PHE A 218 8.13 4.74 -12.30
N PHE A 219 9.42 5.03 -12.47
CA PHE A 219 9.91 6.36 -12.87
C PHE A 219 10.26 6.43 -14.35
N ARG A 220 9.96 7.59 -14.97
CA ARG A 220 10.44 7.91 -16.32
C ARG A 220 11.82 8.55 -16.31
N GLY A 221 12.20 9.20 -15.22
CA GLY A 221 13.47 9.90 -15.05
C GLY A 221 13.98 9.87 -13.62
N ARG A 222 15.29 10.10 -13.47
CA ARG A 222 15.96 10.08 -12.15
C ARG A 222 15.53 11.26 -11.26
N ASP A 223 15.15 12.36 -11.86
CA ASP A 223 14.79 13.60 -11.15
C ASP A 223 13.46 13.47 -10.38
N GLU A 224 12.61 12.51 -10.78
CA GLU A 224 11.33 12.24 -10.12
C GLU A 224 11.48 11.60 -8.74
N LYS A 225 12.57 10.83 -8.49
CA LYS A 225 12.77 10.06 -7.26
C LYS A 225 12.68 10.90 -5.99
N ARG A 226 13.34 12.06 -5.97
CA ARG A 226 13.32 12.94 -4.81
C ARG A 226 11.92 13.55 -4.59
N ALA A 227 11.26 13.97 -5.66
CA ALA A 227 9.93 14.56 -5.60
C ALA A 227 8.86 13.54 -5.17
N ALA A 228 9.04 12.28 -5.55
CA ALA A 228 8.17 11.17 -5.18
C ALA A 228 8.39 10.67 -3.75
N SER A 229 9.53 10.98 -3.11
CA SER A 229 9.88 10.48 -1.78
C SER A 229 9.17 11.26 -0.67
N PRO A 230 8.25 10.66 0.08
CA PRO A 230 7.58 11.33 1.20
C PRO A 230 8.54 11.86 2.27
N LEU A 231 9.72 11.27 2.42
CA LEU A 231 10.76 11.75 3.34
C LEU A 231 11.13 13.22 3.12
N PHE A 232 11.07 13.68 1.87
CA PHE A 232 11.41 15.08 1.51
C PHE A 232 10.15 15.95 1.34
N GLY A 233 8.98 15.38 1.62
CA GLY A 233 7.71 16.10 1.56
C GLY A 233 7.48 17.01 2.77
N PRO A 234 6.42 17.82 2.74
CA PRO A 234 6.10 18.74 3.81
C PRO A 234 5.61 17.99 5.06
N LEU A 235 6.22 18.28 6.21
CA LEU A 235 5.79 17.81 7.51
C LEU A 235 5.44 19.00 8.41
N SER A 236 4.36 18.89 9.16
CA SER A 236 3.94 19.88 10.13
C SER A 236 3.36 19.23 11.38
N PRO A 237 3.12 19.99 12.46
CA PRO A 237 2.41 19.51 13.65
C PRO A 237 0.97 19.04 13.37
N SER A 238 0.42 19.32 12.17
CA SER A 238 -0.91 18.85 11.75
C SER A 238 -0.92 17.47 11.14
N MET A 239 0.23 16.80 11.03
CA MET A 239 0.28 15.41 10.58
C MET A 239 -0.55 14.51 11.53
N PRO A 240 -1.24 13.48 11.00
CA PRO A 240 -1.99 12.55 11.82
C PRO A 240 -1.07 11.76 12.77
N ALA A 241 -1.64 11.20 13.82
CA ALA A 241 -0.93 10.25 14.66
C ALA A 241 -0.39 9.10 13.79
N THR A 242 0.91 8.82 13.93
CA THR A 242 1.63 7.93 13.01
C THR A 242 2.13 6.68 13.72
N PHE A 243 1.79 5.52 13.18
CA PHE A 243 2.34 4.23 13.56
C PHE A 243 3.21 3.71 12.43
N VAL A 244 4.47 3.40 12.74
CA VAL A 244 5.41 2.81 11.78
C VAL A 244 5.76 1.41 12.25
N ILE A 245 5.55 0.43 11.38
CA ILE A 245 5.92 -0.97 11.59
C ILE A 245 7.08 -1.27 10.65
N THR A 246 8.21 -1.66 11.19
CA THR A 246 9.40 -2.01 10.42
C THR A 246 10.13 -3.20 11.04
N THR A 247 11.13 -3.72 10.36
CA THR A 247 11.97 -4.83 10.82
C THR A 247 13.45 -4.45 10.80
N SER A 248 14.27 -5.16 11.58
CA SER A 248 15.71 -4.88 11.66
C SER A 248 16.47 -5.04 10.32
N PHE A 249 15.89 -5.77 9.39
CA PHE A 249 16.47 -6.00 8.06
C PHE A 249 15.71 -5.30 6.93
N CYS A 250 14.81 -4.38 7.27
CA CYS A 250 14.14 -3.58 6.28
C CYS A 250 15.15 -2.67 5.55
N PRO A 251 15.21 -2.69 4.22
CA PRO A 251 16.11 -1.81 3.45
C PRO A 251 15.63 -0.36 3.38
N PHE A 252 14.38 -0.09 3.81
CA PHE A 252 13.71 1.21 3.68
C PHE A 252 13.47 1.87 5.02
#